data_3db7653fc8da62d2b187d0df7e50af9b
#
_entry.id   3db7653fc8da62d2b187d0df7e50af9b
#
_cell.length_a   1.000
_cell.length_b   1.000
_cell.length_c   1.000
_cell.angle_alpha   90.00
_cell.angle_beta   90.00
_cell.angle_gamma   90.00
#
_symmetry.space_group_name_H-M   'P 1'
#
loop_
_entity.id
_entity.type
_entity.pdbx_description
1 polymer ?
#
loop_
_entity_poly.entity_id
_entity_poly.type
_entity_poly.pdbx_seq_one_letter_code
_entity_poly.pdbx_strand_id
1 'polypeptide(L)'
;MNAGLKKSEILSDKKEISRLFEKGKWSKGTYINVVSLPAKERRILFAVARHIKGAVHRNRGKRYLREVYRTNKEYFSPLCVYGIILKKFPVKKPLQLLLSDIRSIIQYE
;
A
#
# COMPACT_ATOMS: atom_id res chain seq x y z
N MET A 1 -7.22 13.91 -15.86
CA MET A 1 -6.75 12.60 -16.21
C MET A 1 -5.99 11.95 -15.08
N ASN A 2 -6.30 10.76 -14.85
CA ASN A 2 -5.67 10.05 -13.76
C ASN A 2 -4.37 9.40 -14.21
N ALA A 3 -3.31 10.14 -14.08
CA ALA A 3 -2.03 9.67 -14.53
C ALA A 3 -1.48 8.69 -13.53
N GLY A 4 -1.21 7.51 -13.94
CA GLY A 4 -0.33 6.69 -13.21
C GLY A 4 -0.89 5.48 -12.49
N LEU A 5 -2.19 5.37 -12.32
CA LEU A 5 -2.75 4.20 -11.67
C LEU A 5 -3.73 3.51 -12.59
N LYS A 6 -3.26 2.45 -13.21
CA LYS A 6 -4.09 1.68 -14.13
C LYS A 6 -4.85 0.60 -13.38
N LYS A 7 -5.99 0.25 -13.90
CA LYS A 7 -6.79 -0.81 -13.31
C LYS A 7 -6.01 -2.12 -13.21
N SER A 8 -5.15 -2.40 -14.18
CA SER A 8 -4.33 -3.59 -14.18
C SER A 8 -3.27 -3.61 -13.09
N GLU A 9 -2.96 -2.47 -12.49
CA GLU A 9 -2.02 -2.39 -11.38
C GLU A 9 -2.66 -2.74 -10.04
N ILE A 10 -3.99 -2.80 -9.98
CA ILE A 10 -4.69 -3.07 -8.72
C ILE A 10 -4.84 -4.57 -8.54
N LEU A 11 -4.40 -5.05 -7.38
CA LEU A 11 -4.54 -6.45 -7.02
C LEU A 11 -5.96 -6.69 -6.53
N SER A 12 -6.72 -7.53 -7.23
CA SER A 12 -8.13 -7.75 -6.89
C SER A 12 -8.52 -9.22 -6.81
N ASP A 13 -7.68 -10.13 -7.29
CA ASP A 13 -7.97 -11.55 -7.24
C ASP A 13 -7.86 -12.05 -5.80
N LYS A 14 -8.94 -12.65 -5.29
CA LYS A 14 -9.00 -13.09 -3.91
C LYS A 14 -7.94 -14.13 -3.56
N LYS A 15 -7.64 -15.02 -4.47
CA LYS A 15 -6.62 -16.05 -4.23
C LYS A 15 -5.24 -15.43 -4.13
N GLU A 16 -4.95 -14.47 -5.01
CA GLU A 16 -3.67 -13.78 -4.96
C GLU A 16 -3.52 -12.96 -3.69
N ILE A 17 -4.60 -12.32 -3.26
CA ILE A 17 -4.58 -11.54 -2.03
C ILE A 17 -4.33 -12.44 -0.81
N SER A 18 -5.02 -13.57 -0.73
CA SER A 18 -4.81 -14.53 0.34
C SER A 18 -3.37 -15.03 0.37
N ARG A 19 -2.85 -15.36 -0.80
CA ARG A 19 -1.48 -15.83 -0.91
C ARG A 19 -0.49 -14.77 -0.46
N LEU A 20 -0.73 -13.53 -0.86
CA LEU A 20 0.13 -12.42 -0.45
C LEU A 20 0.18 -12.29 1.07
N PHE A 21 -0.97 -12.35 1.72
CA PHE A 21 -1.03 -12.19 3.17
C PHE A 21 -0.41 -13.38 3.91
N GLU A 22 -0.57 -14.58 3.36
CA GLU A 22 -0.02 -15.78 4.01
C GLU A 22 1.48 -15.98 3.75
N LYS A 23 1.91 -15.74 2.53
CA LYS A 23 3.27 -16.07 2.10
C LYS A 23 4.18 -14.85 1.99
N GLY A 24 3.62 -13.67 1.99
CA GLY A 24 4.39 -12.46 1.76
C GLY A 24 5.27 -12.09 2.94
N LYS A 25 6.23 -11.23 2.65
CA LYS A 25 7.12 -10.69 3.65
C LYS A 25 6.50 -9.42 4.22
N TRP A 26 6.29 -9.40 5.52
CA TRP A 26 5.68 -8.27 6.22
C TRP A 26 6.73 -7.33 6.77
N SER A 27 6.49 -6.05 6.60
CA SER A 27 7.31 -4.99 7.19
C SER A 27 6.40 -4.01 7.89
N LYS A 28 6.76 -3.64 9.11
CA LYS A 28 5.91 -2.78 9.94
C LYS A 28 6.48 -1.38 10.03
N GLY A 29 5.62 -0.39 9.83
CA GLY A 29 5.96 1.01 10.02
C GLY A 29 5.12 1.61 11.12
N THR A 30 5.25 2.93 11.29
CA THR A 30 4.48 3.65 12.30
C THR A 30 3.00 3.73 11.92
N TYR A 31 2.73 4.09 10.68
CA TYR A 31 1.36 4.32 10.22
C TYR A 31 0.84 3.21 9.31
N ILE A 32 1.74 2.48 8.68
CA ILE A 32 1.37 1.44 7.73
C ILE A 32 2.17 0.17 7.93
N ASN A 33 1.59 -0.93 7.47
CA ASN A 33 2.34 -2.17 7.26
C ASN A 33 2.38 -2.41 5.77
N VAL A 34 3.46 -3.02 5.30
CA VAL A 34 3.61 -3.40 3.90
C VAL A 34 3.90 -4.88 3.83
N VAL A 35 3.19 -5.58 2.97
CA VAL A 35 3.47 -6.99 2.69
C VAL A 35 3.81 -7.11 1.22
N SER A 36 4.81 -7.93 0.90
CA SER A 36 5.26 -8.08 -0.47
C SER A 36 5.54 -9.53 -0.80
N LEU A 37 5.39 -9.86 -2.08
CA LEU A 37 5.65 -11.21 -2.58
C LEU A 37 6.17 -11.08 -4.01
N PRO A 38 7.24 -11.81 -4.37
CA PRO A 38 7.74 -11.75 -5.75
C PRO A 38 6.70 -12.18 -6.77
N ALA A 39 6.70 -11.49 -7.90
CA ALA A 39 5.75 -11.75 -8.97
C ALA A 39 6.33 -11.31 -10.29
N LYS A 40 5.64 -11.63 -11.38
CA LYS A 40 6.11 -11.26 -12.71
C LYS A 40 5.87 -9.80 -13.04
N GLU A 41 4.86 -9.21 -12.41
CA GLU A 41 4.58 -7.80 -12.62
C GLU A 41 4.04 -7.20 -11.33
N ARG A 42 4.17 -5.88 -11.23
CA ARG A 42 3.76 -5.19 -10.02
C ARG A 42 2.25 -5.00 -9.99
N ARG A 43 1.66 -5.37 -8.86
CA ARG A 43 0.27 -5.07 -8.54
C ARG A 43 0.22 -4.65 -7.09
N ILE A 44 -0.80 -3.89 -6.73
CA ILE A 44 -0.87 -3.33 -5.41
C ILE A 44 -2.27 -3.36 -4.85
N LEU A 45 -2.37 -3.61 -3.55
CA LEU A 45 -3.61 -3.59 -2.79
C LEU A 45 -3.52 -2.51 -1.75
N PHE A 46 -4.56 -1.69 -1.64
CA PHE A 46 -4.66 -0.68 -0.60
C PHE A 46 -5.73 -1.11 0.39
N ALA A 47 -5.38 -1.17 1.66
CA ALA A 47 -6.31 -1.61 2.68
C ALA A 47 -6.19 -0.73 3.92
N VAL A 48 -7.23 -0.77 4.74
CA VAL A 48 -7.27 -0.04 5.99
C VAL A 48 -7.57 -1.04 7.09
N ALA A 49 -6.87 -0.95 8.22
CA ALA A 49 -7.02 -1.88 9.32
C ALA A 49 -8.46 -1.87 9.86
N ARG A 50 -8.90 -3.02 10.36
CA ARG A 50 -10.28 -3.19 10.79
C ARG A 50 -10.70 -2.26 11.92
N HIS A 51 -9.77 -1.89 12.78
CA HIS A 51 -10.10 -1.03 13.91
C HIS A 51 -10.42 0.40 13.50
N ILE A 52 -10.06 0.80 12.28
CA ILE A 52 -10.42 2.11 11.76
C ILE A 52 -11.84 2.01 11.22
N LYS A 53 -12.77 2.67 11.90
CA LYS A 53 -14.19 2.56 11.60
C LYS A 53 -14.69 3.71 10.74
N GLY A 54 -15.83 3.46 10.07
CA GLY A 54 -16.50 4.49 9.30
C GLY A 54 -16.06 4.51 7.85
N ALA A 55 -17.06 4.47 6.94
CA ALA A 55 -16.77 4.42 5.51
C ALA A 55 -15.98 5.63 5.02
N VAL A 56 -16.30 6.81 5.57
CA VAL A 56 -15.61 8.04 5.16
C VAL A 56 -14.13 7.97 5.51
N HIS A 57 -13.82 7.55 6.73
CA HIS A 57 -12.43 7.44 7.18
C HIS A 57 -11.67 6.38 6.40
N ARG A 58 -12.31 5.24 6.17
CA ARG A 58 -11.67 4.16 5.45
C ARG A 58 -11.38 4.55 4.00
N ASN A 59 -12.33 5.21 3.35
CA ASN A 59 -12.13 5.66 1.98
C ASN A 59 -11.05 6.72 1.89
N ARG A 60 -11.00 7.62 2.87
CA ARG A 60 -9.94 8.63 2.91
C ARG A 60 -8.57 7.98 3.08
N GLY A 61 -8.49 6.97 3.93
CA GLY A 61 -7.24 6.24 4.12
C GLY A 61 -6.75 5.59 2.84
N LYS A 62 -7.64 4.92 2.13
CA LYS A 62 -7.28 4.30 0.87
C LYS A 62 -6.82 5.34 -0.16
N ARG A 63 -7.47 6.51 -0.17
CA ARG A 63 -7.08 7.58 -1.08
C ARG A 63 -5.68 8.08 -0.77
N TYR A 64 -5.34 8.24 0.49
CA TYR A 64 -3.99 8.66 0.87
C TYR A 64 -2.95 7.64 0.42
N LEU A 65 -3.20 6.35 0.67
CA LEU A 65 -2.29 5.30 0.26
C LEU A 65 -2.09 5.27 -1.25
N ARG A 66 -3.19 5.42 -1.98
CA ARG A 66 -3.15 5.42 -3.43
C ARG A 66 -2.33 6.60 -3.96
N GLU A 67 -2.51 7.78 -3.36
CA GLU A 67 -1.79 8.96 -3.79
C GLU A 67 -0.29 8.83 -3.52
N VAL A 68 0.07 8.33 -2.34
CA VAL A 68 1.47 8.14 -2.00
C VAL A 68 2.12 7.13 -2.95
N TYR A 69 1.43 6.04 -3.26
CA TYR A 69 1.94 5.07 -4.20
C TYR A 69 2.09 5.66 -5.60
N ARG A 70 1.03 6.33 -6.07
CA ARG A 70 1.01 6.88 -7.43
C ARG A 70 2.18 7.82 -7.69
N THR A 71 2.52 8.64 -6.70
CA THR A 71 3.57 9.64 -6.86
C THR A 71 4.96 9.13 -6.52
N ASN A 72 5.09 7.90 -6.04
CA ASN A 72 6.36 7.37 -5.57
C ASN A 72 6.56 5.90 -5.98
N LYS A 73 6.16 5.57 -7.19
CA LYS A 73 6.26 4.18 -7.68
C LYS A 73 7.68 3.64 -7.70
N GLU A 74 8.65 4.54 -7.78
CA GLU A 74 10.06 4.13 -7.85
C GLU A 74 10.52 3.39 -6.60
N TYR A 75 9.81 3.52 -5.49
CA TYR A 75 10.15 2.79 -4.27
C TYR A 75 9.67 1.35 -4.27
N PHE A 76 8.85 0.98 -5.25
CA PHE A 76 8.24 -0.36 -5.30
C PHE A 76 8.82 -1.14 -6.46
N SER A 77 9.26 -2.38 -6.17
CA SER A 77 9.85 -3.23 -7.19
C SER A 77 8.82 -3.55 -8.29
N PRO A 78 9.22 -3.50 -9.57
CA PRO A 78 8.31 -3.90 -10.64
C PRO A 78 8.05 -5.41 -10.69
N LEU A 79 8.77 -6.18 -9.88
CA LEU A 79 8.65 -7.64 -9.87
C LEU A 79 8.09 -8.17 -8.56
N CYS A 80 7.20 -7.41 -7.94
CA CYS A 80 6.53 -7.82 -6.71
C CYS A 80 5.08 -7.37 -6.71
N VAL A 81 4.24 -8.11 -5.98
CA VAL A 81 2.94 -7.62 -5.60
C VAL A 81 3.04 -7.10 -4.17
N TYR A 82 2.29 -6.06 -3.87
CA TYR A 82 2.35 -5.38 -2.58
C TYR A 82 0.97 -5.20 -1.99
N GLY A 83 0.90 -5.26 -0.66
CA GLY A 83 -0.26 -4.79 0.07
C GLY A 83 0.19 -3.69 1.02
N ILE A 84 -0.49 -2.57 0.99
CA ILE A 84 -0.23 -1.47 1.92
C ILE A 84 -1.45 -1.32 2.81
N ILE A 85 -1.25 -1.50 4.11
CA ILE A 85 -2.35 -1.49 5.08
C ILE A 85 -2.15 -0.30 6.04
N LEU A 86 -3.10 0.62 6.03
CA LEU A 86 -3.09 1.75 6.94
C LEU A 86 -3.54 1.29 8.33
N LYS A 87 -2.69 1.50 9.33
CA LYS A 87 -2.97 1.15 10.71
C LYS A 87 -3.39 2.34 11.55
N LYS A 88 -2.92 3.51 11.20
CA LYS A 88 -3.09 4.71 12.01
C LYS A 88 -3.09 5.93 11.11
N PHE A 89 -4.05 6.82 11.32
CA PHE A 89 -4.08 8.06 10.56
C PHE A 89 -3.07 9.05 11.11
N PRO A 90 -2.22 9.61 10.25
CA PRO A 90 -1.38 10.74 10.65
C PRO A 90 -2.27 11.95 10.93
N VAL A 91 -1.98 12.66 12.02
CA VAL A 91 -2.77 13.82 12.42
C VAL A 91 -2.49 15.02 11.52
N LYS A 92 -1.22 15.21 11.15
CA LYS A 92 -0.80 16.33 10.31
C LYS A 92 0.01 15.80 9.14
N LYS A 93 -0.12 16.48 7.99
CA LYS A 93 0.68 16.16 6.81
C LYS A 93 0.65 14.68 6.44
N PRO A 94 -0.55 14.13 6.21
CA PRO A 94 -0.67 12.68 6.06
C PRO A 94 0.16 12.11 4.91
N LEU A 95 0.23 12.80 3.77
CA LEU A 95 0.97 12.27 2.63
C LEU A 95 2.48 12.22 2.91
N GLN A 96 3.00 13.25 3.59
CA GLN A 96 4.42 13.28 3.93
C GLN A 96 4.79 12.21 4.94
N LEU A 97 3.95 12.02 5.96
CA LEU A 97 4.23 11.02 6.98
C LEU A 97 4.11 9.60 6.45
N LEU A 98 3.14 9.36 5.58
CA LEU A 98 3.02 8.04 4.96
C LEU A 98 4.19 7.77 4.02
N LEU A 99 4.63 8.77 3.27
CA LEU A 99 5.79 8.60 2.42
C LEU A 99 7.05 8.31 3.22
N SER A 100 7.23 9.03 4.32
CA SER A 100 8.37 8.79 5.20
C SER A 100 8.35 7.36 5.73
N ASP A 101 7.17 6.88 6.09
CA ASP A 101 7.00 5.50 6.56
C ASP A 101 7.38 4.50 5.48
N ILE A 102 6.94 4.74 4.26
CA ILE A 102 7.27 3.87 3.12
C ILE A 102 8.77 3.84 2.90
N ARG A 103 9.42 5.00 2.94
CA ARG A 103 10.88 5.06 2.74
C ARG A 103 11.65 4.27 3.78
N SER A 104 11.15 4.28 5.03
CA SER A 104 11.85 3.55 6.08
C SER A 104 11.62 2.04 6.00
N ILE A 105 10.48 1.62 5.44
CA ILE A 105 10.13 0.21 5.33
C ILE A 105 10.71 -0.42 4.06
N ILE A 106 10.55 0.25 2.96
CA ILE A 106 10.91 -0.30 1.65
C ILE A 106 12.27 0.22 1.25
N GLN A 107 13.25 -0.65 1.37
CA GLN A 107 14.61 -0.31 0.95
C GLN A 107 14.90 -1.05 -0.33
N TYR A 108 14.25 -0.62 -1.37
CA TYR A 108 14.42 -1.21 -2.66
C TYR A 108 15.74 -0.76 -3.29
N GLU A 109 16.53 -1.72 -3.65
CA GLU A 109 17.82 -1.46 -4.28
C GLU A 109 17.83 -1.86 -5.73
#